data_eac0fde1869cb8daab1373214c1efc55
#
_entry.id   eac0fde1869cb8daab1373214c1efc55
#
_cell.length_a   1.000
_cell.length_b   1.000
_cell.length_c   1.000
_cell.angle_alpha   90.00
_cell.angle_beta   90.00
_cell.angle_gamma   90.00
#
_symmetry.space_group_name_H-M   'P 1'
#
loop_
_entity.id
_entity.type
_entity.pdbx_description
1 polymer ?
#
loop_
_entity_poly.entity_id
_entity_poly.type
_entity_poly.pdbx_seq_one_letter_code
_entity_poly.pdbx_strand_id
1 'polypeptide(L)'
;MRKKLLQCLVTEAEPQMFVQMLGTAMADFYGHQTKHGSFVFGSDSGWESVTEMVDPSTNVPDPSRLTTNSYTLSASCRAIENYIPALKDAKIVRSWAGWLDESFDGVPFLSPVEEAPGLILACGFTGHGFATAPAVGLMLAQMATGQDTVVDITPLRYDRFKPVR
;
A
#
# COMPACT_ATOMS: atom_id res chain seq x y z
N MET A 1 8.62 -1.51 -11.52
CA MET A 1 7.95 -1.08 -10.26
C MET A 1 8.16 0.40 -10.06
N ARG A 2 7.22 1.05 -9.42
CA ARG A 2 7.27 2.47 -9.07
C ARG A 2 7.10 2.61 -7.55
N LYS A 3 7.69 3.66 -6.99
CA LYS A 3 7.48 4.01 -5.58
C LYS A 3 6.31 4.99 -5.50
N LYS A 4 5.42 4.77 -4.56
CA LYS A 4 4.27 5.62 -4.30
C LYS A 4 4.25 5.97 -2.82
N LEU A 5 3.92 7.22 -2.50
CA LEU A 5 3.76 7.63 -1.12
C LEU A 5 2.30 7.48 -0.71
N LEU A 6 2.06 6.76 0.38
CA LEU A 6 0.77 6.73 1.05
C LEU A 6 0.85 7.48 2.35
N GLN A 7 -0.23 8.17 2.69
CA GLN A 7 -0.37 8.88 3.95
C GLN A 7 -1.54 8.31 4.74
N CYS A 8 -1.36 8.29 6.05
CA CYS A 8 -2.40 7.89 6.98
C CYS A 8 -2.56 8.94 8.06
N LEU A 9 -3.75 9.00 8.62
CA LEU A 9 -4.07 9.78 9.80
C LEU A 9 -4.89 8.97 10.79
N VAL A 10 -4.85 9.36 12.05
CA VAL A 10 -5.70 8.78 13.10
C VAL A 10 -6.33 9.88 13.92
N THR A 11 -7.62 9.70 14.24
CA THR A 11 -8.40 10.62 15.07
C THR A 11 -8.30 10.28 16.56
N GLU A 12 -8.73 11.19 17.42
CA GLU A 12 -9.12 10.84 18.78
C GLU A 12 -10.22 9.77 18.78
N ALA A 13 -10.53 9.20 19.94
CA ALA A 13 -11.56 8.18 20.06
C ALA A 13 -12.95 8.81 19.95
N GLU A 14 -13.78 8.22 19.11
CA GLU A 14 -15.18 8.58 18.92
C GLU A 14 -16.08 7.40 19.33
N PRO A 15 -17.35 7.64 19.61
CA PRO A 15 -18.31 6.56 19.83
C PRO A 15 -18.28 5.54 18.69
N GLN A 16 -18.47 4.26 19.00
CA GLN A 16 -18.47 3.20 17.98
C GLN A 16 -19.60 3.43 16.99
N MET A 17 -19.27 3.57 15.72
CA MET A 17 -20.21 3.81 14.62
C MET A 17 -20.37 2.57 13.74
N PHE A 18 -19.26 1.91 13.40
CA PHE A 18 -19.23 0.71 12.56
C PHE A 18 -17.98 -0.12 12.81
N VAL A 19 -17.98 -1.35 12.33
CA VAL A 19 -16.85 -2.29 12.45
C VAL A 19 -16.21 -2.64 11.11
N GLN A 20 -16.82 -2.21 10.01
CA GLN A 20 -16.38 -2.50 8.65
C GLN A 20 -15.21 -1.60 8.26
N MET A 21 -14.36 -2.11 7.39
CA MET A 21 -13.43 -1.29 6.63
C MET A 21 -14.19 -0.59 5.50
N LEU A 22 -13.93 0.68 5.31
CA LEU A 22 -14.54 1.51 4.28
C LEU A 22 -13.50 1.88 3.24
N GLY A 23 -13.94 2.00 1.99
CA GLY A 23 -13.19 2.58 0.90
C GLY A 23 -14.15 3.19 -0.09
N THR A 24 -13.73 4.17 -0.85
CA THR A 24 -14.55 4.84 -1.86
C THR A 24 -13.89 4.83 -3.22
N ALA A 25 -14.71 4.75 -4.27
CA ALA A 25 -14.25 4.89 -5.65
C ALA A 25 -14.23 6.35 -6.13
N MET A 26 -14.91 7.24 -5.40
CA MET A 26 -15.11 8.64 -5.79
C MET A 26 -14.18 9.62 -5.05
N ALA A 27 -13.65 9.20 -3.93
CA ALA A 27 -12.69 9.96 -3.17
C ALA A 27 -11.57 9.02 -2.74
N ASP A 28 -10.34 9.51 -2.80
CA ASP A 28 -9.17 8.69 -2.49
C ASP A 28 -8.99 8.62 -0.97
N PHE A 29 -9.82 7.82 -0.31
CA PHE A 29 -9.57 7.40 1.06
C PHE A 29 -10.09 5.99 1.32
N TYR A 30 -9.47 5.33 2.27
CA TYR A 30 -9.91 4.08 2.86
C TYR A 30 -9.59 4.10 4.36
N GLY A 31 -10.34 3.34 5.14
CA GLY A 31 -10.09 3.33 6.57
C GLY A 31 -11.11 2.51 7.36
N HIS A 32 -10.93 2.51 8.67
CA HIS A 32 -11.82 1.82 9.59
C HIS A 32 -11.81 2.50 10.95
N GLN A 33 -12.82 2.20 11.73
CA GLN A 33 -12.83 2.54 13.16
C GLN A 33 -12.20 1.40 13.95
N THR A 34 -11.23 1.73 14.80
CA THR A 34 -10.58 0.74 15.67
C THR A 34 -11.51 0.33 16.80
N LYS A 35 -11.23 -0.80 17.45
CA LYS A 35 -11.98 -1.24 18.64
C LYS A 35 -11.92 -0.26 19.83
N HIS A 36 -11.02 0.72 19.78
CA HIS A 36 -10.86 1.75 20.80
C HIS A 36 -11.55 3.07 20.43
N GLY A 37 -12.26 3.10 19.29
CA GLY A 37 -13.04 4.24 18.83
C GLY A 37 -12.31 5.16 17.84
N SER A 38 -10.98 5.18 17.79
CA SER A 38 -10.25 6.02 16.85
C SER A 38 -10.46 5.57 15.40
N PHE A 39 -10.59 6.53 14.50
CA PHE A 39 -10.61 6.25 13.07
C PHE A 39 -9.19 6.33 12.49
N VAL A 40 -8.82 5.33 11.69
CA VAL A 40 -7.59 5.31 10.92
C VAL A 40 -7.95 5.38 9.44
N PHE A 41 -7.43 6.39 8.75
CA PHE A 41 -7.66 6.62 7.33
C PHE A 41 -6.35 6.70 6.58
N GLY A 42 -6.34 6.16 5.37
CA GLY A 42 -5.24 6.28 4.43
C GLY A 42 -5.70 6.95 3.14
N SER A 43 -4.79 7.61 2.47
CA SER A 43 -4.98 8.19 1.15
C SER A 43 -3.69 8.19 0.34
N ASP A 44 -3.83 8.31 -0.97
CA ASP A 44 -2.73 8.45 -1.91
C ASP A 44 -2.22 9.89 -1.91
N SER A 45 -0.91 10.05 -1.90
CA SER A 45 -0.26 11.36 -1.99
C SER A 45 0.21 11.72 -3.40
N GLY A 46 -0.04 10.83 -4.39
CA GLY A 46 0.45 11.00 -5.75
C GLY A 46 1.95 10.72 -5.89
N TRP A 47 2.42 10.85 -7.14
CA TRP A 47 3.80 10.52 -7.54
C TRP A 47 4.78 11.68 -7.33
N GLU A 48 4.31 12.90 -7.37
CA GLU A 48 5.15 14.11 -7.33
C GLU A 48 5.89 14.28 -6.01
N SER A 49 5.30 13.77 -4.92
CA SER A 49 5.92 13.83 -3.58
C SER A 49 7.11 12.87 -3.41
N VAL A 50 7.29 11.91 -4.31
CA VAL A 50 8.31 10.85 -4.16
C VAL A 50 9.71 11.35 -4.46
N THR A 51 9.86 12.25 -5.43
CA THR A 51 11.18 12.67 -5.94
C THR A 51 11.99 13.43 -4.89
N GLU A 52 11.33 14.20 -4.02
CA GLU A 52 12.00 14.97 -2.98
C GLU A 52 12.44 14.13 -1.77
N MET A 53 11.88 12.92 -1.64
CA MET A 53 12.10 12.02 -0.50
C MET A 53 13.10 10.91 -0.79
N VAL A 54 13.69 10.92 -1.97
CA VAL A 54 14.72 9.96 -2.39
C VAL A 54 16.09 10.60 -2.21
N ASP A 55 17.04 9.84 -1.68
CA ASP A 55 18.45 10.24 -1.66
C ASP A 55 18.96 10.38 -3.11
N PRO A 56 19.40 11.59 -3.53
CA PRO A 56 19.84 11.82 -4.91
C PRO A 56 21.04 10.97 -5.33
N SER A 57 21.85 10.54 -4.37
CA SER A 57 23.09 9.79 -4.64
C SER A 57 22.85 8.29 -4.86
N THR A 58 21.86 7.72 -4.18
CA THR A 58 21.56 6.29 -4.19
C THR A 58 20.27 5.94 -4.92
N ASN A 59 19.42 6.93 -5.19
CA ASN A 59 18.05 6.74 -5.68
C ASN A 59 17.22 5.79 -4.79
N VAL A 60 17.55 5.73 -3.51
CA VAL A 60 16.85 4.93 -2.50
C VAL A 60 15.99 5.85 -1.65
N PRO A 61 14.76 5.43 -1.25
CA PRO A 61 13.97 6.18 -0.30
C PRO A 61 14.74 6.38 1.02
N ASP A 62 14.83 7.62 1.45
CA ASP A 62 15.41 7.95 2.75
C ASP A 62 14.26 8.02 3.78
N PRO A 63 14.19 7.08 4.74
CA PRO A 63 13.13 7.08 5.74
C PRO A 63 13.11 8.35 6.60
N SER A 64 14.24 9.05 6.75
CA SER A 64 14.31 10.30 7.52
C SER A 64 13.61 11.46 6.82
N ARG A 65 13.39 11.35 5.51
CA ARG A 65 12.69 12.34 4.67
C ARG A 65 11.22 12.05 4.47
N LEU A 66 10.71 10.94 5.03
CA LEU A 66 9.30 10.62 4.98
C LEU A 66 8.49 11.64 5.78
N THR A 67 7.86 12.55 5.08
CA THR A 67 7.00 13.59 5.67
C THR A 67 5.59 13.50 5.11
N THR A 68 4.62 13.92 5.89
CA THR A 68 3.25 14.05 5.42
C THR A 68 3.06 15.34 4.64
N ASN A 69 2.28 15.28 3.57
CA ASN A 69 1.89 16.43 2.79
C ASN A 69 0.59 17.02 3.34
N SER A 70 0.63 18.28 3.81
CA SER A 70 -0.52 18.93 4.43
C SER A 70 -1.70 19.14 3.46
N TYR A 71 -1.42 19.36 2.18
CA TYR A 71 -2.48 19.47 1.17
C TYR A 71 -3.27 18.17 1.03
N THR A 72 -2.57 17.04 0.88
CA THR A 72 -3.20 15.72 0.78
C THR A 72 -3.95 15.36 2.06
N LEU A 73 -3.36 15.62 3.24
CA LEU A 73 -4.04 15.39 4.52
C LEU A 73 -5.32 16.21 4.63
N SER A 74 -5.29 17.49 4.23
CA SER A 74 -6.48 18.33 4.22
C SER A 74 -7.54 17.85 3.23
N ALA A 75 -7.13 17.35 2.06
CA ALA A 75 -8.05 16.75 1.08
C ALA A 75 -8.70 15.47 1.64
N SER A 76 -7.92 14.63 2.31
CA SER A 76 -8.43 13.41 2.99
C SER A 76 -9.43 13.76 4.09
N CYS A 77 -9.15 14.76 4.92
CA CYS A 77 -10.08 15.20 5.98
C CYS A 77 -11.41 15.69 5.38
N ARG A 78 -11.36 16.49 4.31
CA ARG A 78 -12.58 16.93 3.61
C ARG A 78 -13.36 15.77 3.00
N ALA A 79 -12.68 14.80 2.42
CA ALA A 79 -13.32 13.60 1.88
C ALA A 79 -14.02 12.81 3.00
N ILE A 80 -13.32 12.59 4.12
CA ILE A 80 -13.86 11.89 5.28
C ILE A 80 -15.11 12.61 5.82
N GLU A 81 -15.05 13.92 5.99
CA GLU A 81 -16.16 14.73 6.45
C GLU A 81 -17.40 14.62 5.53
N ASN A 82 -17.18 14.58 4.21
CA ASN A 82 -18.27 14.41 3.25
C ASN A 82 -18.95 13.03 3.32
N TYR A 83 -18.19 11.97 3.60
CA TYR A 83 -18.73 10.60 3.66
C TYR A 83 -19.17 10.21 5.08
N ILE A 84 -18.54 10.78 6.10
CA ILE A 84 -18.84 10.50 7.51
C ILE A 84 -18.99 11.85 8.24
N PRO A 85 -20.11 12.57 8.06
CA PRO A 85 -20.30 13.91 8.63
C PRO A 85 -20.14 13.97 10.15
N ALA A 86 -20.34 12.85 10.85
CA ALA A 86 -20.13 12.75 12.29
C ALA A 86 -18.68 13.00 12.72
N LEU A 87 -17.71 12.88 11.79
CA LEU A 87 -16.30 13.13 12.06
C LEU A 87 -15.85 14.57 11.78
N LYS A 88 -16.78 15.47 11.47
CA LYS A 88 -16.49 16.87 11.14
C LYS A 88 -15.61 17.58 12.17
N ASP A 89 -15.86 17.32 13.45
CA ASP A 89 -15.17 17.98 14.56
C ASP A 89 -14.11 17.07 15.23
N ALA A 90 -13.89 15.85 14.68
CA ALA A 90 -12.93 14.91 15.21
C ALA A 90 -11.49 15.43 15.06
N LYS A 91 -10.71 15.37 16.13
CA LYS A 91 -9.33 15.86 16.12
C LYS A 91 -8.36 14.80 15.59
N ILE A 92 -7.51 15.21 14.70
CA ILE A 92 -6.40 14.38 14.22
C ILE A 92 -5.30 14.37 15.29
N VAL A 93 -5.02 13.21 15.86
CA VAL A 93 -3.98 13.07 16.89
C VAL A 93 -2.62 12.70 16.30
N ARG A 94 -2.58 12.09 15.09
CA ARG A 94 -1.35 11.75 14.40
C ARG A 94 -1.58 11.56 12.91
N SER A 95 -0.54 11.87 12.13
CA SER A 95 -0.42 11.47 10.72
C SER A 95 0.97 10.91 10.46
N TRP A 96 1.09 10.03 9.49
CA TRP A 96 2.36 9.45 9.04
C TRP A 96 2.30 9.12 7.55
N ALA A 97 3.46 8.86 6.98
CA ALA A 97 3.60 8.45 5.58
C ALA A 97 4.41 7.17 5.46
N GLY A 98 4.21 6.43 4.39
CA GLY A 98 4.92 5.20 4.09
C GLY A 98 5.09 5.00 2.59
N TRP A 99 6.12 4.25 2.20
CA TRP A 99 6.36 3.87 0.83
C TRP A 99 5.56 2.63 0.45
N LEU A 100 5.00 2.68 -0.75
CA LEU A 100 4.36 1.56 -1.42
C LEU A 100 5.18 1.19 -2.66
N ASP A 101 5.39 -0.10 -2.88
CA ASP A 101 5.88 -0.65 -4.13
C ASP A 101 4.71 -0.93 -5.08
N GLU A 102 4.62 -0.20 -6.16
CA GLU A 102 3.57 -0.37 -7.16
C GLU A 102 4.12 -1.01 -8.42
N SER A 103 3.51 -2.10 -8.84
CA SER A 103 3.76 -2.68 -10.17
C SER A 103 3.07 -1.83 -11.24
N PHE A 104 3.55 -1.86 -12.48
CA PHE A 104 2.99 -1.04 -13.56
C PHE A 104 1.58 -1.45 -13.97
N ASP A 105 1.22 -2.71 -13.74
CA ASP A 105 -0.08 -3.30 -14.09
C ASP A 105 -0.97 -3.58 -12.87
N GLY A 106 -0.53 -3.21 -11.67
CA GLY A 106 -1.25 -3.49 -10.43
C GLY A 106 -1.15 -4.95 -9.95
N VAL A 107 -0.48 -5.82 -10.70
CA VAL A 107 -0.33 -7.24 -10.39
C VAL A 107 1.03 -7.48 -9.71
N PRO A 108 1.11 -8.20 -8.60
CA PRO A 108 2.37 -8.46 -7.91
C PRO A 108 3.33 -9.33 -8.75
N PHE A 109 4.60 -9.26 -8.40
CA PHE A 109 5.60 -10.19 -8.88
C PHE A 109 5.76 -11.32 -7.87
N LEU A 110 5.58 -12.56 -8.33
CA LEU A 110 5.80 -13.76 -7.55
C LEU A 110 6.39 -14.83 -8.47
N SER A 111 7.70 -14.96 -8.51
CA SER A 111 8.36 -15.94 -9.38
C SER A 111 9.81 -16.19 -9.02
N PRO A 112 10.36 -17.37 -9.36
CA PRO A 112 11.80 -17.58 -9.44
C PRO A 112 12.43 -16.63 -10.47
N VAL A 113 13.71 -16.29 -10.29
CA VAL A 113 14.50 -15.48 -11.22
C VAL A 113 15.46 -16.40 -11.96
N GLU A 114 15.28 -16.56 -13.27
CA GLU A 114 16.06 -17.49 -14.08
C GLU A 114 17.55 -17.13 -14.12
N GLU A 115 17.86 -15.82 -14.17
CA GLU A 115 19.23 -15.32 -14.20
C GLU A 115 19.96 -15.42 -12.84
N ALA A 116 19.23 -15.74 -11.76
CA ALA A 116 19.76 -15.85 -10.39
C ALA A 116 19.19 -17.09 -9.70
N PRO A 117 19.73 -18.29 -9.97
CA PRO A 117 19.22 -19.53 -9.39
C PRO A 117 19.14 -19.48 -7.86
N GLY A 118 17.99 -19.86 -7.31
CA GLY A 118 17.70 -19.79 -5.87
C GLY A 118 17.07 -18.48 -5.39
N LEU A 119 17.03 -17.44 -6.23
CA LEU A 119 16.30 -16.22 -5.92
C LEU A 119 14.83 -16.36 -6.32
N ILE A 120 13.92 -16.05 -5.37
CA ILE A 120 12.48 -15.96 -5.61
C ILE A 120 12.05 -14.55 -5.27
N LEU A 121 11.38 -13.87 -6.20
CA LEU A 121 10.81 -12.54 -5.98
C LEU A 121 9.40 -12.64 -5.43
N ALA A 122 9.07 -11.77 -4.47
CA ALA A 122 7.73 -11.51 -3.98
C ALA A 122 7.62 -10.01 -3.65
N CYS A 123 7.18 -9.20 -4.60
CA CYS A 123 7.14 -7.74 -4.47
C CYS A 123 6.11 -7.11 -5.41
N GLY A 124 5.93 -5.79 -5.33
CA GLY A 124 5.01 -5.05 -6.18
C GLY A 124 3.54 -5.30 -5.83
N PHE A 125 3.23 -5.50 -4.56
CA PHE A 125 1.87 -5.86 -4.11
C PHE A 125 0.86 -4.71 -4.20
N THR A 126 1.29 -3.52 -4.55
CA THR A 126 0.40 -2.40 -4.89
C THR A 126 -0.66 -2.12 -3.81
N GLY A 127 -0.27 -2.22 -2.53
CA GLY A 127 -1.16 -2.01 -1.38
C GLY A 127 -2.00 -3.22 -0.94
N HIS A 128 -2.00 -4.33 -1.65
CA HIS A 128 -2.83 -5.51 -1.37
C HIS A 128 -2.09 -6.65 -0.65
N GLY A 129 -0.81 -6.45 -0.32
CA GLY A 129 0.07 -7.51 0.21
C GLY A 129 -0.40 -8.11 1.52
N PHE A 130 -0.99 -7.33 2.43
CA PHE A 130 -1.44 -7.83 3.72
C PHE A 130 -2.52 -8.92 3.58
N ALA A 131 -3.54 -8.67 2.76
CA ALA A 131 -4.65 -9.61 2.58
C ALA A 131 -4.21 -10.88 1.81
N THR A 132 -3.24 -10.75 0.90
CA THR A 132 -2.74 -11.88 0.10
C THR A 132 -1.60 -12.66 0.76
N ALA A 133 -1.03 -12.14 1.85
CA ALA A 133 0.16 -12.71 2.51
C ALA A 133 0.07 -14.22 2.84
N PRO A 134 -1.06 -14.77 3.34
CA PRO A 134 -1.13 -16.21 3.62
C PRO A 134 -0.97 -17.09 2.37
N ALA A 135 -1.65 -16.72 1.28
CA ALA A 135 -1.56 -17.45 0.00
C ALA A 135 -0.17 -17.28 -0.64
N VAL A 136 0.38 -16.10 -0.61
CA VAL A 136 1.74 -15.82 -1.10
C VAL A 136 2.77 -16.61 -0.30
N GLY A 137 2.66 -16.65 1.02
CA GLY A 137 3.55 -17.43 1.88
C GLY A 137 3.53 -18.93 1.54
N LEU A 138 2.35 -19.49 1.29
CA LEU A 138 2.22 -20.90 0.85
C LEU A 138 2.92 -21.11 -0.50
N MET A 139 2.66 -20.27 -1.49
CA MET A 139 3.27 -20.38 -2.82
C MET A 139 4.79 -20.21 -2.77
N LEU A 140 5.30 -19.30 -1.95
CA LEU A 140 6.74 -19.14 -1.73
C LEU A 140 7.38 -20.41 -1.14
N ALA A 141 6.72 -21.03 -0.15
CA ALA A 141 7.19 -22.28 0.43
C ALA A 141 7.21 -23.42 -0.61
N GLN A 142 6.16 -23.51 -1.43
CA GLN A 142 6.07 -24.51 -2.51
C GLN A 142 7.20 -24.29 -3.54
N MET A 143 7.41 -23.08 -4.03
CA MET A 143 8.51 -22.76 -4.95
C MET A 143 9.88 -23.07 -4.34
N ALA A 144 10.10 -22.70 -3.08
CA ALA A 144 11.38 -22.93 -2.41
C ALA A 144 11.69 -24.44 -2.20
N THR A 145 10.66 -25.28 -2.14
CA THR A 145 10.78 -26.73 -1.97
C THR A 145 10.59 -27.51 -3.27
N GLY A 146 10.48 -26.83 -4.42
CA GLY A 146 10.32 -27.46 -5.73
C GLY A 146 8.95 -28.13 -5.94
N GLN A 147 7.93 -27.71 -5.22
CA GLN A 147 6.57 -28.17 -5.37
C GLN A 147 5.80 -27.26 -6.35
N ASP A 148 4.76 -27.83 -6.96
CA ASP A 148 3.82 -27.03 -7.76
C ASP A 148 3.05 -26.06 -6.86
N THR A 149 2.83 -24.85 -7.36
CA THR A 149 2.05 -23.84 -6.65
C THR A 149 0.55 -24.12 -6.75
N VAL A 150 -0.20 -23.83 -5.68
CA VAL A 150 -1.66 -24.01 -5.63
C VAL A 150 -2.43 -23.17 -6.65
N VAL A 151 -1.78 -22.12 -7.18
CA VAL A 151 -2.34 -21.22 -8.20
C VAL A 151 -1.31 -21.08 -9.32
N ASP A 152 -1.77 -20.93 -10.55
CA ASP A 152 -0.90 -20.61 -11.68
C ASP A 152 -0.23 -19.25 -11.48
N ILE A 153 1.09 -19.26 -11.35
CA ILE A 153 1.91 -18.05 -11.15
C ILE A 153 2.41 -17.41 -12.47
N THR A 154 2.05 -18.00 -13.62
CA THR A 154 2.49 -17.47 -14.93
C THR A 154 2.19 -15.97 -15.10
N PRO A 155 1.00 -15.46 -14.73
CA PRO A 155 0.71 -14.03 -14.80
C PRO A 155 1.51 -13.18 -13.81
N LEU A 156 2.15 -13.78 -12.81
CA LEU A 156 2.90 -13.10 -11.74
C LEU A 156 4.41 -13.07 -12.00
N ARG A 157 4.86 -13.59 -13.13
CA ARG A 157 6.30 -13.68 -13.45
C ARG A 157 6.93 -12.29 -13.55
N TYR A 158 8.19 -12.17 -13.08
CA TYR A 158 8.96 -10.93 -13.09
C TYR A 158 9.28 -10.45 -14.52
N ASP A 159 9.34 -11.36 -15.48
CA ASP A 159 9.69 -11.13 -16.89
C ASP A 159 8.48 -10.93 -17.81
N ARG A 160 7.27 -10.86 -17.27
CA ARG A 160 6.02 -10.70 -18.07
C ARG A 160 5.97 -9.42 -18.90
N PHE A 161 6.82 -8.44 -18.61
CA PHE A 161 6.96 -7.21 -19.41
C PHE A 161 8.08 -7.28 -20.44
N LYS A 162 8.86 -8.36 -20.47
CA LYS A 162 9.87 -8.55 -21.51
C LYS A 162 9.16 -8.87 -22.84
N PRO A 163 9.58 -8.29 -23.98
CA PRO A 163 9.06 -8.69 -25.27
C PRO A 163 9.25 -10.18 -25.49
N VAL A 164 8.23 -10.87 -25.96
CA VAL A 164 8.36 -12.25 -26.43
C VAL A 164 9.34 -12.22 -27.60
N ARG A 165 10.50 -12.84 -27.45
CA ARG A 165 11.51 -12.96 -28.51
C ARG A 165 11.14 -14.05 -29.48
#